data_73de6bc1fd3c1d49fa8e5f8b84d24c1c
#
_entry.id   73de6bc1fd3c1d49fa8e5f8b84d24c1c
#
_cell.length_a   1.000
_cell.length_b   1.000
_cell.length_c   1.000
_cell.angle_alpha   90.00
_cell.angle_beta   90.00
_cell.angle_gamma   90.00
#
_symmetry.space_group_name_H-M   'P 1'
#
loop_
_entity.id
_entity.type
_entity.pdbx_description
1 polymer ?
#
loop_
_entity_poly.entity_id
_entity_poly.type
_entity_poly.pdbx_seq_one_letter_code
_entity_poly.pdbx_strand_id
1 'polypeptide(L)'
;NVMKPESIEPVEGTFRWEKPDKLVQFAVDNNLLVHGHTLVWHQQAAEWMFQDASGNPLESTPENKTLVLQRLEDYIRAVVGRYKDDVNVWDVVNEVIDPVQADCMRRSRWFELTGMDYIVTAFNVANEEAPDAVLLINDYSTTDPAKRTCLYNLVSDLRAQGVPVEGIGHQMNLNIE
;
A
#
# COMPACT_ATOMS: atom_id res chain seq x y z
N ASN A 1 12.76 3.80 0.60
CA ASN A 1 12.43 4.27 -0.77
C ASN A 1 12.59 3.20 -1.86
N VAL A 2 13.30 2.10 -1.58
CA VAL A 2 13.56 1.05 -2.59
C VAL A 2 12.40 0.08 -2.81
N MET A 3 11.42 0.05 -1.91
CA MET A 3 10.26 -0.87 -1.96
C MET A 3 8.94 -0.17 -2.36
N LYS A 4 9.00 0.99 -3.00
CA LYS A 4 7.82 1.68 -3.50
C LYS A 4 7.54 1.32 -4.96
N PRO A 5 6.27 1.32 -5.41
CA PRO A 5 5.90 0.91 -6.76
C PRO A 5 6.71 1.58 -7.88
N GLU A 6 6.86 2.90 -7.83
CA GLU A 6 7.68 3.68 -8.78
C GLU A 6 9.15 3.19 -8.85
N SER A 7 9.69 2.69 -7.75
CA SER A 7 11.09 2.22 -7.69
C SER A 7 11.23 0.78 -8.16
N ILE A 8 10.27 -0.09 -7.81
CA ILE A 8 10.32 -1.54 -8.12
C ILE A 8 9.83 -1.80 -9.54
N GLU A 9 8.72 -1.21 -9.94
CA GLU A 9 8.09 -1.45 -11.25
C GLU A 9 7.76 -0.13 -11.94
N PRO A 10 8.78 0.63 -12.40
CA PRO A 10 8.57 1.92 -13.04
C PRO A 10 7.86 1.83 -14.39
N VAL A 11 7.88 0.67 -15.01
CA VAL A 11 7.20 0.34 -16.27
C VAL A 11 6.49 -0.99 -16.08
N GLU A 12 5.25 -1.10 -16.54
CA GLU A 12 4.41 -2.30 -16.42
C GLU A 12 5.17 -3.56 -16.87
N GLY A 13 5.23 -4.59 -16.02
CA GLY A 13 5.93 -5.84 -16.26
C GLY A 13 7.47 -5.77 -16.14
N THR A 14 8.05 -4.61 -15.79
CA THR A 14 9.51 -4.44 -15.73
C THR A 14 9.96 -4.13 -14.31
N PHE A 15 10.38 -5.17 -13.59
CA PHE A 15 10.79 -5.09 -12.21
C PHE A 15 12.29 -4.81 -12.02
N ARG A 16 12.61 -4.00 -11.02
CA ARG A 16 13.97 -3.62 -10.59
C ARG A 16 14.27 -4.14 -9.20
N TRP A 17 14.68 -5.40 -9.12
CA TRP A 17 14.90 -6.11 -7.85
C TRP A 17 16.25 -5.84 -7.18
N GLU A 18 17.24 -5.33 -7.91
CA GLU A 18 18.62 -5.24 -7.40
C GLU A 18 18.75 -4.50 -6.07
N LYS A 19 18.08 -3.35 -5.92
CA LYS A 19 18.19 -2.54 -4.69
C LYS A 19 17.41 -3.14 -3.52
N PRO A 20 16.12 -3.55 -3.68
CA PRO A 20 15.41 -4.19 -2.60
C PRO A 20 16.02 -5.55 -2.23
N ASP A 21 16.50 -6.36 -3.18
CA ASP A 21 17.20 -7.61 -2.88
C ASP A 21 18.43 -7.40 -1.99
N LYS A 22 19.27 -6.40 -2.32
CA LYS A 22 20.44 -6.06 -1.50
C LYS A 22 20.08 -5.63 -0.07
N LEU A 23 18.99 -4.87 0.07
CA LEU A 23 18.52 -4.43 1.38
C LEU A 23 18.01 -5.60 2.22
N VAL A 24 17.17 -6.46 1.63
CA VAL A 24 16.61 -7.63 2.31
C VAL A 24 17.73 -8.61 2.67
N GLN A 25 18.64 -8.91 1.74
CA GLN A 25 19.78 -9.80 2.00
C GLN A 25 20.67 -9.28 3.14
N PHE A 26 20.93 -7.96 3.17
CA PHE A 26 21.68 -7.35 4.27
C PHE A 26 20.98 -7.56 5.62
N ALA A 27 19.65 -7.42 5.67
CA ALA A 27 18.89 -7.64 6.90
C ALA A 27 18.94 -9.11 7.33
N VAL A 28 18.76 -10.05 6.42
CA VAL A 28 18.85 -11.49 6.66
C VAL A 28 20.24 -11.88 7.18
N ASP A 29 21.31 -11.43 6.52
CA ASP A 29 22.68 -11.70 6.91
C ASP A 29 23.05 -11.18 8.31
N ASN A 30 22.32 -10.18 8.80
CA ASN A 30 22.53 -9.57 10.11
C ASN A 30 21.43 -9.91 11.15
N ASN A 31 20.55 -10.87 10.85
CA ASN A 31 19.42 -11.26 11.70
C ASN A 31 18.53 -10.07 12.11
N LEU A 32 18.24 -9.17 11.18
CA LEU A 32 17.36 -8.03 11.37
C LEU A 32 15.97 -8.33 10.84
N LEU A 33 14.94 -7.81 11.50
CA LEU A 33 13.58 -7.82 10.98
C LEU A 33 13.43 -6.79 9.84
N VAL A 34 12.67 -7.14 8.82
CA VAL A 34 12.40 -6.26 7.70
C VAL A 34 10.95 -5.76 7.76
N HIS A 35 10.80 -4.44 7.68
CA HIS A 35 9.52 -3.76 7.53
C HIS A 35 9.43 -3.19 6.12
N GLY A 36 8.55 -3.76 5.31
CA GLY A 36 8.29 -3.33 3.93
C GLY A 36 7.42 -2.07 3.89
N HIS A 37 7.95 -0.99 3.32
CA HIS A 37 7.24 0.27 3.16
C HIS A 37 7.35 0.75 1.72
N THR A 38 6.31 0.85 1.00
CA THR A 38 4.89 0.53 1.20
C THR A 38 4.35 -0.04 -0.10
N LEU A 39 3.32 -0.91 -0.05
CA LEU A 39 2.75 -1.50 -1.26
C LEU A 39 1.88 -0.50 -2.03
N VAL A 40 1.05 0.27 -1.32
CA VAL A 40 0.13 1.26 -1.91
C VAL A 40 0.28 2.62 -1.24
N TRP A 41 0.56 3.64 -2.04
CA TRP A 41 0.59 5.02 -1.60
C TRP A 41 0.14 5.95 -2.73
N HIS A 42 -0.40 7.14 -2.39
CA HIS A 42 -0.80 8.14 -3.38
C HIS A 42 0.38 8.90 -3.99
N GLN A 43 1.55 8.86 -3.34
CA GLN A 43 2.82 9.33 -3.87
C GLN A 43 3.68 8.14 -4.28
N GLN A 44 4.59 8.33 -5.21
CA GLN A 44 5.52 7.29 -5.67
C GLN A 44 4.82 5.97 -6.09
N ALA A 45 3.55 6.05 -6.49
CA ALA A 45 2.91 5.04 -7.30
C ALA A 45 3.46 5.13 -8.74
N ALA A 46 3.58 4.01 -9.42
CA ALA A 46 4.02 4.03 -10.81
C ALA A 46 2.90 4.59 -11.71
N GLU A 47 3.22 5.57 -12.54
CA GLU A 47 2.26 6.29 -13.38
C GLU A 47 1.45 5.36 -14.30
N TRP A 48 2.10 4.32 -14.85
CA TRP A 48 1.45 3.36 -15.74
C TRP A 48 0.23 2.67 -15.10
N MET A 49 0.18 2.56 -13.78
CA MET A 49 -0.95 1.95 -13.06
C MET A 49 -2.28 2.69 -13.32
N PHE A 50 -2.21 3.98 -13.69
CA PHE A 50 -3.34 4.86 -13.90
C PHE A 50 -3.46 5.38 -15.33
N GLN A 51 -2.75 4.77 -16.28
CA GLN A 51 -2.71 5.19 -17.69
C GLN A 51 -3.19 4.09 -18.62
N ASP A 52 -3.75 4.50 -19.76
CA ASP A 52 -4.03 3.60 -20.87
C ASP A 52 -2.72 3.22 -21.64
N ALA A 53 -2.84 2.36 -22.65
CA ALA A 53 -1.70 1.93 -23.46
C ALA A 53 -1.03 3.08 -24.26
N SER A 54 -1.69 4.23 -24.36
CA SER A 54 -1.17 5.44 -25.01
C SER A 54 -0.56 6.43 -24.02
N GLY A 55 -0.59 6.11 -22.71
CA GLY A 55 -0.08 6.97 -21.64
C GLY A 55 -1.08 8.05 -21.19
N ASN A 56 -2.34 8.00 -21.61
CA ASN A 56 -3.37 8.94 -21.14
C ASN A 56 -3.92 8.50 -19.79
N PRO A 57 -4.27 9.45 -18.89
CA PRO A 57 -4.90 9.13 -17.62
C PRO A 57 -6.21 8.35 -17.81
N LEU A 58 -6.40 7.30 -17.04
CA LEU A 58 -7.65 6.53 -17.02
C LEU A 58 -8.79 7.37 -16.43
N GLU A 59 -9.97 7.27 -17.04
CA GLU A 59 -11.22 7.79 -16.50
C GLU A 59 -11.85 6.79 -15.52
N SER A 60 -12.70 7.29 -14.60
CA SER A 60 -13.40 6.44 -13.63
C SER A 60 -14.57 5.71 -14.30
N THR A 61 -14.29 4.53 -14.84
CA THR A 61 -15.27 3.60 -15.42
C THR A 61 -15.15 2.21 -14.78
N PRO A 62 -16.20 1.36 -14.88
CA PRO A 62 -16.12 -0.01 -14.35
C PRO A 62 -14.96 -0.84 -14.94
N GLU A 63 -14.68 -0.65 -16.23
CA GLU A 63 -13.61 -1.36 -16.94
C GLU A 63 -12.23 -0.92 -16.42
N ASN A 64 -12.03 0.39 -16.27
CA ASN A 64 -10.77 0.94 -15.74
C ASN A 64 -10.58 0.62 -14.26
N LYS A 65 -11.66 0.57 -13.49
CA LYS A 65 -11.62 0.06 -12.11
C LYS A 65 -11.07 -1.36 -12.07
N THR A 66 -11.61 -2.25 -12.90
CA THR A 66 -11.15 -3.64 -12.99
C THR A 66 -9.68 -3.71 -13.39
N LEU A 67 -9.27 -2.93 -14.39
CA LEU A 67 -7.88 -2.86 -14.85
C LEU A 67 -6.92 -2.42 -13.73
N VAL A 68 -7.25 -1.35 -13.01
CA VAL A 68 -6.40 -0.82 -11.93
C VAL A 68 -6.30 -1.81 -10.77
N LEU A 69 -7.40 -2.48 -10.40
CA LEU A 69 -7.38 -3.51 -9.36
C LEU A 69 -6.55 -4.73 -9.77
N GLN A 70 -6.62 -5.15 -11.04
CA GLN A 70 -5.80 -6.25 -11.55
C GLN A 70 -4.31 -5.90 -11.52
N ARG A 71 -3.93 -4.70 -11.98
CA ARG A 71 -2.56 -4.21 -11.93
C ARG A 71 -2.01 -4.15 -10.50
N LEU A 72 -2.85 -3.71 -9.57
CA LEU A 72 -2.52 -3.68 -8.15
C LEU A 72 -2.28 -5.09 -7.59
N GLU A 73 -3.17 -6.02 -7.92
CA GLU A 73 -3.06 -7.43 -7.53
C GLU A 73 -1.77 -8.04 -8.06
N ASP A 74 -1.50 -7.92 -9.37
CA ASP A 74 -0.30 -8.47 -10.01
C ASP A 74 0.99 -7.90 -9.39
N TYR A 75 1.01 -6.59 -9.11
CA TYR A 75 2.12 -5.93 -8.44
C TYR A 75 2.35 -6.48 -7.03
N ILE A 76 1.30 -6.57 -6.21
CA ILE A 76 1.42 -7.06 -4.82
C ILE A 76 1.86 -8.51 -4.80
N ARG A 77 1.29 -9.38 -5.65
CA ARG A 77 1.72 -10.78 -5.77
C ARG A 77 3.20 -10.89 -6.13
N ALA A 78 3.67 -10.09 -7.07
CA ALA A 78 5.09 -10.10 -7.45
C ALA A 78 6.00 -9.65 -6.32
N VAL A 79 5.65 -8.57 -5.60
CA VAL A 79 6.50 -7.98 -4.56
C VAL A 79 6.43 -8.78 -3.26
N VAL A 80 5.23 -9.04 -2.74
CA VAL A 80 5.05 -9.75 -1.48
C VAL A 80 5.48 -11.20 -1.63
N GLY A 81 5.08 -11.88 -2.71
CA GLY A 81 5.49 -13.25 -2.99
C GLY A 81 7.01 -13.43 -3.10
N ARG A 82 7.73 -12.41 -3.64
CA ARG A 82 9.20 -12.44 -3.69
C ARG A 82 9.85 -12.42 -2.32
N TYR A 83 9.29 -11.65 -1.37
CA TYR A 83 9.89 -11.40 -0.05
C TYR A 83 9.12 -12.02 1.10
N LYS A 84 8.20 -12.95 0.84
CA LYS A 84 7.31 -13.55 1.83
C LYS A 84 8.01 -14.21 3.03
N ASP A 85 9.22 -14.75 2.79
CA ASP A 85 10.00 -15.45 3.82
C ASP A 85 10.91 -14.51 4.62
N ASP A 86 11.12 -13.28 4.14
CA ASP A 86 12.11 -12.34 4.67
C ASP A 86 11.51 -11.07 5.26
N VAL A 87 10.35 -10.62 4.75
CA VAL A 87 9.67 -9.40 5.21
C VAL A 87 8.59 -9.75 6.22
N ASN A 88 8.79 -9.32 7.45
CA ASN A 88 7.95 -9.66 8.59
C ASN A 88 6.71 -8.77 8.76
N VAL A 89 6.78 -7.54 8.26
CA VAL A 89 5.75 -6.52 8.41
C VAL A 89 5.60 -5.75 7.10
N TRP A 90 4.38 -5.47 6.67
CA TRP A 90 4.10 -4.62 5.52
C TRP A 90 3.21 -3.44 5.90
N ASP A 91 3.62 -2.23 5.54
CA ASP A 91 2.69 -1.13 5.35
C ASP A 91 1.95 -1.37 4.03
N VAL A 92 0.78 -2.01 4.11
CA VAL A 92 0.02 -2.39 2.91
C VAL A 92 -0.51 -1.15 2.21
N VAL A 93 -1.18 -0.27 2.96
CA VAL A 93 -1.62 1.03 2.43
C VAL A 93 -1.11 2.17 3.32
N ASN A 94 -0.70 3.26 2.68
CA ASN A 94 -0.09 4.39 3.34
C ASN A 94 -0.87 5.68 3.10
N GLU A 95 -1.18 6.41 4.20
CA GLU A 95 -1.74 7.78 4.18
C GLU A 95 -3.08 7.89 3.45
N VAL A 96 -3.99 6.97 3.73
CA VAL A 96 -5.31 6.90 3.07
C VAL A 96 -6.35 7.83 3.69
N ILE A 97 -6.07 8.40 4.87
CA ILE A 97 -7.01 9.26 5.59
C ILE A 97 -6.83 10.73 5.24
N ASP A 98 -7.97 11.37 4.95
CA ASP A 98 -8.11 12.83 4.90
C ASP A 98 -9.34 13.25 5.73
N PRO A 99 -9.15 13.74 6.97
CA PRO A 99 -10.26 14.04 7.87
C PRO A 99 -11.11 15.24 7.43
N VAL A 100 -10.72 15.96 6.39
CA VAL A 100 -11.51 17.06 5.81
C VAL A 100 -12.65 16.52 4.93
N GLN A 101 -12.50 15.32 4.40
CA GLN A 101 -13.52 14.67 3.58
C GLN A 101 -14.62 14.07 4.48
N ALA A 102 -15.88 14.15 4.01
CA ALA A 102 -17.02 13.63 4.77
C ALA A 102 -16.96 12.11 5.02
N ASP A 103 -16.31 11.37 4.13
CA ASP A 103 -16.06 9.93 4.23
C ASP A 103 -14.67 9.60 4.79
N CYS A 104 -13.93 10.60 5.25
CA CYS A 104 -12.58 10.48 5.76
C CYS A 104 -11.52 9.99 4.76
N MET A 105 -11.85 9.76 3.50
CA MET A 105 -10.93 9.15 2.54
C MET A 105 -10.18 10.17 1.70
N ARG A 106 -8.87 9.97 1.56
CA ARG A 106 -8.03 10.78 0.67
C ARG A 106 -8.43 10.60 -0.79
N ARG A 107 -8.59 11.71 -1.50
CA ARG A 107 -8.87 11.75 -2.95
C ARG A 107 -7.60 11.50 -3.74
N SER A 108 -7.11 10.27 -3.67
CA SER A 108 -5.99 9.78 -4.48
C SER A 108 -6.49 9.16 -5.79
N ARG A 109 -5.59 8.98 -6.77
CA ARG A 109 -5.95 8.26 -8.02
C ARG A 109 -6.46 6.84 -7.74
N TRP A 110 -5.93 6.18 -6.72
CA TRP A 110 -6.46 4.89 -6.25
C TRP A 110 -7.95 5.01 -5.89
N PHE A 111 -8.28 5.95 -5.01
CA PHE A 111 -9.66 6.13 -4.55
C PHE A 111 -10.60 6.63 -5.65
N GLU A 112 -10.16 7.55 -6.49
CA GLU A 112 -10.96 8.11 -7.60
C GLU A 112 -11.37 7.03 -8.61
N LEU A 113 -10.48 6.07 -8.89
CA LEU A 113 -10.72 5.02 -9.88
C LEU A 113 -11.40 3.78 -9.28
N THR A 114 -11.15 3.46 -8.00
CA THR A 114 -11.57 2.16 -7.44
C THR A 114 -12.48 2.26 -6.22
N GLY A 115 -12.68 3.46 -5.65
CA GLY A 115 -13.33 3.61 -4.36
C GLY A 115 -12.50 2.96 -3.25
N MET A 116 -13.13 2.22 -2.35
CA MET A 116 -12.48 1.50 -1.25
C MET A 116 -11.83 0.16 -1.69
N ASP A 117 -12.15 -0.34 -2.87
CA ASP A 117 -11.79 -1.68 -3.29
C ASP A 117 -10.28 -1.88 -3.39
N TYR A 118 -9.49 -0.82 -3.69
CA TYR A 118 -8.03 -0.94 -3.70
C TYR A 118 -7.45 -1.32 -2.33
N ILE A 119 -8.05 -0.84 -1.23
CA ILE A 119 -7.60 -1.19 0.13
C ILE A 119 -7.91 -2.65 0.41
N VAL A 120 -9.16 -3.07 0.13
CA VAL A 120 -9.60 -4.45 0.34
C VAL A 120 -8.77 -5.42 -0.49
N THR A 121 -8.56 -5.13 -1.77
CA THR A 121 -7.72 -5.94 -2.67
C THR A 121 -6.29 -6.03 -2.14
N ALA A 122 -5.69 -4.89 -1.77
CA ALA A 122 -4.31 -4.86 -1.32
C ALA A 122 -4.08 -5.74 -0.09
N PHE A 123 -4.96 -5.66 0.91
CA PHE A 123 -4.84 -6.49 2.13
C PHE A 123 -5.07 -7.97 1.85
N ASN A 124 -6.11 -8.31 1.09
CA ASN A 124 -6.41 -9.71 0.80
C ASN A 124 -5.27 -10.38 0.03
N VAL A 125 -4.77 -9.73 -1.02
CA VAL A 125 -3.67 -10.26 -1.83
C VAL A 125 -2.36 -10.35 -1.03
N ALA A 126 -2.04 -9.33 -0.21
CA ALA A 126 -0.86 -9.40 0.65
C ALA A 126 -0.94 -10.56 1.66
N ASN A 127 -2.11 -10.80 2.24
CA ASN A 127 -2.32 -11.92 3.16
C ASN A 127 -2.27 -13.29 2.46
N GLU A 128 -2.77 -13.39 1.24
CA GLU A 128 -2.66 -14.62 0.44
C GLU A 128 -1.19 -15.00 0.17
N GLU A 129 -0.36 -14.01 -0.17
CA GLU A 129 1.06 -14.22 -0.51
C GLU A 129 1.95 -14.40 0.71
N ALA A 130 1.68 -13.70 1.83
CA ALA A 130 2.46 -13.75 3.06
C ALA A 130 1.56 -13.81 4.30
N PRO A 131 0.93 -14.96 4.57
CA PRO A 131 -0.05 -15.11 5.67
C PRO A 131 0.56 -14.96 7.07
N ASP A 132 1.88 -15.05 7.20
CA ASP A 132 2.60 -14.92 8.47
C ASP A 132 3.13 -13.49 8.70
N ALA A 133 3.02 -12.58 7.71
CA ALA A 133 3.46 -11.21 7.84
C ALA A 133 2.40 -10.34 8.52
N VAL A 134 2.84 -9.38 9.34
CA VAL A 134 1.95 -8.39 9.97
C VAL A 134 1.56 -7.32 8.94
N LEU A 135 0.27 -7.12 8.72
CA LEU A 135 -0.27 -6.22 7.72
C LEU A 135 -0.85 -4.95 8.35
N LEU A 136 -0.28 -3.80 8.00
CA LEU A 136 -0.59 -2.51 8.61
C LEU A 136 -1.22 -1.51 7.64
N ILE A 137 -2.07 -0.64 8.18
CA ILE A 137 -2.37 0.69 7.62
C ILE A 137 -1.42 1.68 8.28
N ASN A 138 -0.61 2.39 7.51
CA ASN A 138 0.32 3.38 8.04
C ASN A 138 -0.14 4.80 7.72
N ASP A 139 -0.10 5.72 8.71
CA ASP A 139 -0.49 7.11 8.49
C ASP A 139 0.25 8.07 9.43
N TYR A 140 0.29 9.35 9.05
CA TYR A 140 0.89 10.45 9.82
C TYR A 140 -0.16 11.22 10.62
N SER A 141 0.30 12.05 11.55
CA SER A 141 -0.56 12.91 12.40
C SER A 141 -1.68 12.16 13.10
N THR A 142 -1.47 10.92 13.46
CA THR A 142 -2.45 10.03 14.09
C THR A 142 -2.77 10.41 15.54
N THR A 143 -2.08 11.38 16.09
CA THR A 143 -2.40 12.03 17.38
C THR A 143 -3.52 13.07 17.24
N ASP A 144 -3.78 13.59 16.03
CA ASP A 144 -4.92 14.47 15.79
C ASP A 144 -6.24 13.71 16.01
N PRO A 145 -7.17 14.26 16.82
CA PRO A 145 -8.40 13.54 17.18
C PRO A 145 -9.30 13.21 15.98
N ALA A 146 -9.43 14.11 15.00
CA ALA A 146 -10.27 13.89 13.84
C ALA A 146 -9.68 12.77 12.96
N LYS A 147 -8.39 12.88 12.67
CA LYS A 147 -7.69 11.87 11.86
C LYS A 147 -7.66 10.50 12.53
N ARG A 148 -7.40 10.46 13.84
CA ARG A 148 -7.44 9.24 14.63
C ARG A 148 -8.80 8.57 14.58
N THR A 149 -9.89 9.34 14.72
CA THR A 149 -11.26 8.81 14.65
C THR A 149 -11.54 8.22 13.27
N CYS A 150 -11.19 8.93 12.20
CA CYS A 150 -11.31 8.44 10.83
C CYS A 150 -10.56 7.11 10.62
N LEU A 151 -9.31 7.06 11.06
CA LEU A 151 -8.46 5.86 10.92
C LEU A 151 -9.00 4.68 11.73
N TYR A 152 -9.45 4.93 12.96
CA TYR A 152 -10.07 3.90 13.80
C TYR A 152 -11.33 3.32 13.16
N ASN A 153 -12.21 4.17 12.65
CA ASN A 153 -13.45 3.74 11.99
C ASN A 153 -13.13 2.91 10.74
N LEU A 154 -12.21 3.38 9.89
CA LEU A 154 -11.79 2.63 8.71
C LEU A 154 -11.29 1.22 9.06
N VAL A 155 -10.37 1.12 10.03
CA VAL A 155 -9.83 -0.19 10.46
C VAL A 155 -10.92 -1.08 11.03
N SER A 156 -11.83 -0.51 11.85
CA SER A 156 -12.96 -1.25 12.43
C SER A 156 -13.87 -1.82 11.34
N ASP A 157 -14.21 -1.00 10.34
CA ASP A 157 -15.09 -1.39 9.24
C ASP A 157 -14.45 -2.45 8.34
N LEU A 158 -13.17 -2.32 8.03
CA LEU A 158 -12.42 -3.31 7.24
C LEU A 158 -12.35 -4.67 7.98
N ARG A 159 -12.04 -4.65 9.27
CA ARG A 159 -12.01 -5.87 10.08
C ARG A 159 -13.38 -6.52 10.23
N ALA A 160 -14.45 -5.73 10.35
CA ALA A 160 -15.82 -6.24 10.38
C ALA A 160 -16.22 -6.93 9.06
N GLN A 161 -15.61 -6.55 7.94
CA GLN A 161 -15.77 -7.19 6.63
C GLN A 161 -14.84 -8.40 6.43
N GLY A 162 -14.00 -8.74 7.41
CA GLY A 162 -13.04 -9.84 7.31
C GLY A 162 -11.75 -9.51 6.58
N VAL A 163 -11.49 -8.22 6.30
CA VAL A 163 -10.23 -7.79 5.69
C VAL A 163 -9.09 -7.94 6.71
N PRO A 164 -7.95 -8.55 6.37
CA PRO A 164 -6.90 -8.90 7.31
C PRO A 164 -6.00 -7.70 7.69
N VAL A 165 -6.59 -6.68 8.30
CA VAL A 165 -5.87 -5.55 8.88
C VAL A 165 -5.48 -5.91 10.31
N GLU A 166 -4.18 -6.06 10.56
CA GLU A 166 -3.68 -6.49 11.87
C GLU A 166 -3.30 -5.33 12.78
N GLY A 167 -2.95 -4.18 12.22
CA GLY A 167 -2.59 -3.04 13.03
C GLY A 167 -2.50 -1.71 12.28
N ILE A 168 -2.08 -0.69 13.04
CA ILE A 168 -1.88 0.67 12.55
C ILE A 168 -0.42 1.06 12.75
N GLY A 169 0.24 1.46 11.67
CA GLY A 169 1.53 2.12 11.69
C GLY A 169 1.36 3.62 11.99
N HIS A 170 2.12 4.13 12.93
CA HIS A 170 2.13 5.54 13.30
C HIS A 170 3.42 6.20 12.82
N GLN A 171 3.33 7.10 11.83
CA GLN A 171 4.47 7.92 11.44
C GLN A 171 4.71 8.98 12.53
N MET A 172 5.76 8.78 13.31
CA MET A 172 6.16 9.66 14.41
C MET A 172 7.10 10.75 13.88
N ASN A 173 6.57 11.65 13.03
CA ASN A 173 7.32 12.80 12.53
C ASN A 173 7.45 13.84 13.66
N LEU A 174 8.52 13.77 14.42
CA LEU A 174 8.78 14.69 15.53
C LEU A 174 9.61 15.87 15.05
N ASN A 175 9.14 17.09 15.30
CA ASN A 175 9.97 18.29 15.23
C ASN A 175 10.66 18.45 16.59
N ILE A 176 11.98 18.48 16.58
CA ILE A 176 12.80 18.85 17.73
C ILE A 176 13.13 20.34 17.52
N GLU A 177 12.40 21.22 18.21
CA GLU A 177 12.73 22.64 18.35
C GLU A 177 13.64 22.84 19.56
#